data_4d218128722c71d966e8710d9c85102d
#
_entry.id   4d218128722c71d966e8710d9c85102d
#
_cell.length_a   1.000
_cell.length_b   1.000
_cell.length_c   1.000
_cell.angle_alpha   90.00
_cell.angle_beta   90.00
_cell.angle_gamma   90.00
#
_symmetry.space_group_name_H-M   'P 1'
#
loop_
_entity.id
_entity.type
_entity.pdbx_description
1 polymer ?
#
loop_
_entity_poly.entity_id
_entity_poly.type
_entity_poly.pdbx_seq_one_letter_code
_entity_poly.pdbx_strand_id
1 'polypeptide(L)'
;MISHSRNTFGNNTSGDNGALAIDAVLRNGRRAMGSEIKHYFEVGKPLNAFVMSAEHPLIQMTGKQNLTNTLVYASDPTMNKGTIVNGSWKIKDNKVEHNAIQEDFLKTMNALSNRF
;
A
#
# COMPACT_ATOMS: atom_id res chain seq x y z
N MET A 1 -11.41 20.34 6.39
CA MET A 1 -12.24 19.62 5.40
C MET A 1 -12.05 18.12 5.41
N ILE A 2 -10.84 17.63 5.53
CA ILE A 2 -10.56 16.19 5.62
C ILE A 2 -11.21 15.54 6.86
N SER A 3 -11.36 16.27 7.95
CA SER A 3 -12.00 15.78 9.18
C SER A 3 -13.48 15.41 9.01
N HIS A 4 -14.18 15.98 8.05
CA HIS A 4 -15.60 15.69 7.82
C HIS A 4 -15.85 14.37 7.11
N SER A 5 -14.86 13.81 6.43
CA SER A 5 -14.98 12.54 5.73
C SER A 5 -14.70 11.30 6.58
N ARG A 6 -14.22 11.47 7.80
CA ARG A 6 -13.88 10.33 8.69
C ARG A 6 -15.07 9.44 9.05
N ASN A 7 -16.27 10.01 9.07
CA ASN A 7 -17.48 9.30 9.47
C ASN A 7 -18.35 8.84 8.29
N THR A 8 -17.83 8.93 7.06
CA THR A 8 -18.62 8.60 5.86
C THR A 8 -18.69 7.10 5.55
N PHE A 9 -17.85 6.27 6.18
CA PHE A 9 -17.75 4.86 5.87
C PHE A 9 -18.72 3.94 6.63
N GLY A 10 -19.53 4.47 7.52
CA GLY A 10 -20.57 3.66 8.16
C GLY A 10 -20.93 4.10 9.58
N ASN A 11 -22.00 3.52 10.07
CA ASN A 11 -22.50 3.70 11.44
C ASN A 11 -21.67 2.85 12.42
N ASN A 12 -20.38 3.08 12.47
CA ASN A 12 -19.52 2.32 13.35
C ASN A 12 -19.44 3.01 14.71
N THR A 13 -20.04 2.42 15.70
CA THR A 13 -19.98 2.89 17.10
C THR A 13 -18.61 2.67 17.73
N SER A 14 -17.76 1.83 17.12
CA SER A 14 -16.40 1.56 17.61
C SER A 14 -15.38 2.63 17.23
N GLY A 15 -15.73 3.52 16.29
CA GLY A 15 -14.82 4.57 15.81
C GLY A 15 -13.69 4.09 14.90
N ASP A 16 -13.68 2.83 14.48
CA ASP A 16 -12.63 2.26 13.63
C ASP A 16 -12.99 2.38 12.14
N ASN A 17 -13.10 3.62 11.67
CA ASN A 17 -13.40 3.92 10.28
C ASN A 17 -12.23 3.53 9.34
N GLY A 18 -11.00 3.53 9.84
CA GLY A 18 -9.83 3.10 9.10
C GLY A 18 -9.90 1.62 8.72
N ALA A 19 -10.30 0.75 9.64
CA ALA A 19 -10.50 -0.67 9.36
C ALA A 19 -11.57 -0.90 8.31
N LEU A 20 -12.70 -0.19 8.38
CA LEU A 20 -13.76 -0.26 7.37
C LEU A 20 -13.28 0.18 5.99
N ALA A 21 -12.51 1.26 5.91
CA ALA A 21 -11.95 1.75 4.66
C ALA A 21 -10.96 0.74 4.05
N ILE A 22 -10.06 0.19 4.84
CA ILE A 22 -9.09 -0.83 4.38
C ILE A 22 -9.81 -2.08 3.89
N ASP A 23 -10.80 -2.55 4.61
CA ASP A 23 -11.58 -3.73 4.23
C ASP A 23 -12.37 -3.51 2.93
N ALA A 24 -12.97 -2.34 2.75
CA ALA A 24 -13.67 -1.98 1.52
C ALA A 24 -12.73 -1.90 0.32
N VAL A 25 -11.57 -1.28 0.47
CA VAL A 25 -10.54 -1.19 -0.57
C VAL A 25 -10.03 -2.57 -0.97
N LEU A 26 -9.74 -3.41 0.02
CA LEU A 26 -9.27 -4.77 -0.22
C LEU A 26 -10.29 -5.60 -1.00
N ARG A 27 -11.53 -5.63 -0.54
CA ARG A 27 -12.59 -6.42 -1.18
C ARG A 27 -12.91 -5.93 -2.59
N ASN A 28 -13.06 -4.64 -2.75
CA ASN A 28 -13.40 -4.05 -4.05
C ASN A 28 -12.23 -4.16 -5.04
N GLY A 29 -11.00 -3.95 -4.58
CA GLY A 29 -9.81 -4.11 -5.40
C GLY A 29 -9.64 -5.55 -5.88
N ARG A 30 -9.83 -6.54 -5.01
CA ARG A 30 -9.78 -7.95 -5.39
C ARG A 30 -10.87 -8.34 -6.37
N ARG A 31 -12.10 -7.88 -6.17
CA ARG A 31 -13.18 -8.10 -7.12
C ARG A 31 -12.89 -7.51 -8.49
N ALA A 32 -12.35 -6.30 -8.55
CA ALA A 32 -11.95 -5.66 -9.79
C ALA A 32 -10.86 -6.45 -10.54
N MET A 33 -9.98 -7.13 -9.80
CA MET A 33 -8.93 -7.99 -10.35
C MET A 33 -9.40 -9.43 -10.65
N GLY A 34 -10.66 -9.76 -10.41
CA GLY A 34 -11.17 -11.12 -10.57
C GLY A 34 -10.70 -12.11 -9.50
N SER A 35 -10.22 -11.64 -8.37
CA SER A 35 -9.78 -12.50 -7.26
C SER A 35 -10.90 -12.82 -6.30
N GLU A 36 -11.05 -14.09 -5.96
CA GLU A 36 -12.02 -14.57 -4.98
C GLU A 36 -11.48 -14.66 -3.55
N ILE A 37 -10.25 -14.23 -3.31
CA ILE A 37 -9.62 -14.24 -1.99
C ILE A 37 -10.37 -13.29 -1.05
N LYS A 38 -10.91 -13.81 0.04
CA LYS A 38 -11.77 -13.05 0.97
C LYS A 38 -11.03 -12.55 2.21
N HIS A 39 -9.98 -13.21 2.63
CA HIS A 39 -9.21 -12.85 3.81
C HIS A 39 -7.94 -12.08 3.43
N TYR A 40 -7.37 -11.36 4.40
CA TYR A 40 -6.13 -10.59 4.16
C TYR A 40 -4.98 -11.51 3.76
N PHE A 41 -4.79 -12.59 4.50
CA PHE A 41 -3.76 -13.58 4.25
C PHE A 41 -4.38 -14.97 4.36
N GLU A 42 -4.19 -15.80 3.34
CA GLU A 42 -4.67 -17.17 3.30
C GLU A 42 -3.52 -18.11 3.00
N VAL A 43 -3.44 -19.20 3.77
CA VAL A 43 -2.45 -20.27 3.53
C VAL A 43 -2.68 -20.90 2.16
N GLY A 44 -1.61 -21.07 1.39
CA GLY A 44 -1.68 -21.63 0.04
C GLY A 44 -2.08 -20.65 -1.05
N LYS A 45 -2.30 -19.38 -0.72
CA LYS A 45 -2.56 -18.31 -1.68
C LYS A 45 -1.36 -17.38 -1.85
N PRO A 46 -1.24 -16.70 -3.00
CA PRO A 46 -0.16 -15.74 -3.21
C PRO A 46 -0.14 -14.64 -2.16
N LEU A 47 1.03 -14.33 -1.63
CA LEU A 47 1.22 -13.22 -0.70
C LEU A 47 1.43 -11.92 -1.48
N ASN A 48 0.46 -11.01 -1.36
CA ASN A 48 0.55 -9.65 -1.84
C ASN A 48 0.37 -8.69 -0.66
N ALA A 49 1.36 -7.86 -0.40
CA ALA A 49 1.35 -6.96 0.75
C ALA A 49 2.21 -5.73 0.50
N PHE A 50 1.84 -4.62 1.09
CA PHE A 50 2.76 -3.52 1.30
C PHE A 50 3.25 -3.54 2.75
N VAL A 51 4.47 -3.08 2.95
CA VAL A 51 5.14 -3.12 4.25
C VAL A 51 5.44 -1.69 4.69
N MET A 52 5.06 -1.38 5.91
CA MET A 52 5.29 -0.06 6.50
C MET A 52 6.31 -0.15 7.63
N SER A 53 7.03 0.93 7.86
CA SER A 53 8.01 1.01 8.94
C SER A 53 7.31 1.20 10.29
N ALA A 54 7.55 0.28 11.21
CA ALA A 54 7.12 0.41 12.59
C ALA A 54 7.95 1.44 13.39
N GLU A 55 9.06 1.89 12.84
CA GLU A 55 9.96 2.86 13.51
C GLU A 55 9.49 4.31 13.33
N HIS A 56 8.53 4.54 12.43
CA HIS A 56 8.01 5.88 12.22
C HIS A 56 7.33 6.41 13.48
N PRO A 57 7.62 7.66 13.93
CA PRO A 57 7.10 8.19 15.20
C PRO A 57 5.59 8.12 15.35
N LEU A 58 4.84 8.38 14.28
CA LEU A 58 3.37 8.28 14.31
C LEU A 58 2.90 6.84 14.56
N ILE A 59 3.59 5.86 14.00
CA ILE A 59 3.27 4.44 14.22
C ILE A 59 3.61 4.03 15.65
N GLN A 60 4.76 4.46 16.16
CA GLN A 60 5.20 4.15 17.52
C GLN A 60 4.27 4.74 18.59
N MET A 61 3.77 5.95 18.37
CA MET A 61 2.86 6.63 19.29
C MET A 61 1.42 6.15 19.19
N THR A 62 1.08 5.47 18.10
CA THR A 62 -0.27 4.97 17.87
C THR A 62 -0.46 3.63 18.58
N GLY A 63 -1.45 3.54 19.45
CA GLY A 63 -1.86 2.27 20.04
C GLY A 63 -2.43 1.32 18.98
N LYS A 64 -2.36 0.01 19.25
CA LYS A 64 -2.86 -1.02 18.32
C LYS A 64 -4.32 -0.79 17.87
N GLN A 65 -5.14 -0.20 18.74
CA GLN A 65 -6.55 0.10 18.47
C GLN A 65 -6.73 1.17 17.38
N ASN A 66 -5.77 2.08 17.23
CA ASN A 66 -5.87 3.20 16.31
C ASN A 66 -4.95 3.06 15.09
N LEU A 67 -4.27 1.94 14.96
CA LEU A 67 -3.27 1.73 13.90
C LEU A 67 -3.88 1.89 12.50
N THR A 68 -5.02 1.27 12.25
CA THR A 68 -5.72 1.36 10.97
C THR A 68 -6.18 2.77 10.65
N ASN A 69 -6.67 3.52 11.63
CA ASN A 69 -7.01 4.93 11.45
C ASN A 69 -5.78 5.77 11.12
N THR A 70 -4.67 5.54 11.78
CA THR A 70 -3.41 6.23 11.49
C THR A 70 -2.92 5.91 10.08
N LEU A 71 -2.98 4.66 9.66
CA LEU A 71 -2.59 4.25 8.31
C LEU A 71 -3.44 4.92 7.22
N VAL A 72 -4.74 5.02 7.43
CA VAL A 72 -5.66 5.58 6.43
C VAL A 72 -5.60 7.10 6.38
N TYR A 73 -5.57 7.76 7.53
CA TYR A 73 -5.76 9.21 7.60
C TYR A 73 -4.49 10.03 7.83
N ALA A 74 -3.43 9.43 8.31
CA ALA A 74 -2.21 10.13 8.70
C ALA A 74 -0.93 9.55 8.09
N SER A 75 -1.02 8.50 7.26
CA SER A 75 0.17 7.95 6.62
C SER A 75 0.69 8.85 5.50
N ASP A 76 1.98 8.80 5.30
CA ASP A 76 2.66 9.44 4.18
C ASP A 76 3.66 8.47 3.53
N PRO A 77 4.20 8.80 2.34
CA PRO A 77 5.12 7.93 1.62
C PRO A 77 6.40 7.57 2.39
N THR A 78 6.82 8.37 3.37
CA THR A 78 8.02 8.08 4.17
C THR A 78 7.85 6.88 5.09
N MET A 79 6.62 6.49 5.40
CA MET A 79 6.30 5.30 6.17
C MET A 79 6.43 4.00 5.36
N ASN A 80 6.39 4.08 4.04
CA ASN A 80 6.44 2.91 3.18
C ASN A 80 7.84 2.30 3.18
N LYS A 81 7.93 1.01 3.46
CA LYS A 81 9.18 0.26 3.44
C LYS A 81 9.32 -0.57 2.17
N GLY A 82 8.23 -1.09 1.67
CA GLY A 82 8.27 -1.87 0.45
C GLY A 82 6.98 -2.56 0.08
N THR A 83 7.04 -3.31 -1.01
CA THR A 83 5.90 -4.04 -1.57
C THR A 83 6.32 -5.47 -1.92
N ILE A 84 5.49 -6.42 -1.53
CA ILE A 84 5.63 -7.84 -1.84
C ILE A 84 4.53 -8.22 -2.83
N VAL A 85 4.91 -8.88 -3.92
CA VAL A 85 3.97 -9.44 -4.91
C VAL A 85 4.30 -10.91 -5.14
N ASN A 86 3.33 -11.78 -4.99
CA ASN A 86 3.50 -13.25 -5.10
C ASN A 86 4.65 -13.77 -4.23
N GLY A 87 4.79 -13.26 -3.02
CA GLY A 87 5.83 -13.66 -2.08
C GLY A 87 7.22 -13.09 -2.35
N SER A 88 7.39 -12.29 -3.40
CA SER A 88 8.68 -11.67 -3.75
C SER A 88 8.67 -10.18 -3.51
N TRP A 89 9.74 -9.64 -2.95
CA TRP A 89 9.94 -8.20 -2.82
C TRP A 89 10.06 -7.58 -4.22
N LYS A 90 9.20 -6.62 -4.54
CA LYS A 90 9.28 -5.80 -5.75
C LYS A 90 9.84 -4.43 -5.46
N ILE A 91 9.55 -3.90 -4.29
CA ILE A 91 10.15 -2.69 -3.75
C ILE A 91 10.62 -3.04 -2.35
N LYS A 92 11.87 -2.74 -2.05
CA LYS A 92 12.46 -2.92 -0.72
C LYS A 92 13.26 -1.68 -0.34
N ASP A 93 13.00 -1.15 0.84
CA ASP A 93 13.63 0.08 1.32
C ASP A 93 13.53 1.24 0.30
N ASN A 94 12.35 1.38 -0.33
CA ASN A 94 12.05 2.36 -1.39
C ASN A 94 12.92 2.24 -2.66
N LYS A 95 13.59 1.11 -2.83
CA LYS A 95 14.38 0.81 -4.02
C LYS A 95 13.70 -0.25 -4.86
N VAL A 96 13.56 0.06 -6.13
CA VAL A 96 13.11 -0.91 -7.14
C VAL A 96 14.35 -1.64 -7.67
N GLU A 97 14.38 -2.95 -7.53
CA GLU A 97 15.47 -3.75 -8.10
C GLU A 97 15.29 -3.91 -9.62
N HIS A 98 15.47 -2.83 -10.36
CA HIS A 98 15.36 -2.88 -11.83
C HIS A 98 16.41 -1.97 -12.49
N ASN A 99 17.68 -2.25 -12.24
CA ASN A 99 18.76 -1.60 -12.96
C ASN A 99 18.60 -1.76 -14.49
N ALA A 100 18.11 -2.94 -14.95
CA ALA A 100 17.85 -3.20 -16.35
C ALA A 100 16.80 -2.24 -16.96
N ILE A 101 15.74 -1.91 -16.26
CA ILE A 101 14.70 -0.98 -16.77
C ILE A 101 15.28 0.42 -16.95
N GLN A 102 16.07 0.89 -16.00
CA GLN A 102 16.69 2.21 -16.07
C GLN A 102 17.72 2.28 -17.22
N GLU A 103 18.52 1.26 -17.38
CA GLU A 103 19.48 1.15 -18.49
C GLU A 103 18.78 1.13 -19.85
N ASP A 104 17.74 0.33 -20.00
CA ASP A 104 16.94 0.26 -21.24
C ASP A 104 16.24 1.58 -21.54
N PHE A 105 15.72 2.25 -20.52
CA PHE A 105 15.14 3.58 -20.67
C PHE A 105 16.17 4.59 -21.17
N LEU A 106 17.32 4.67 -20.54
CA LEU A 106 18.39 5.59 -20.97
C LEU A 106 18.88 5.29 -22.39
N LYS A 107 19.04 4.03 -22.73
CA LYS A 107 19.42 3.60 -24.07
C LYS A 107 18.39 4.02 -25.12
N THR A 108 17.12 3.83 -24.82
CA THR A 108 16.01 4.23 -25.70
C THR A 108 15.95 5.74 -25.86
N MET A 109 16.08 6.50 -24.77
CA MET A 109 16.07 7.96 -24.82
C MET A 109 17.24 8.53 -25.58
N ASN A 110 18.44 7.97 -25.44
CA ASN A 110 19.61 8.36 -26.22
C ASN A 110 19.42 8.07 -27.71
N ALA A 111 18.84 6.93 -28.06
CA ALA A 111 18.55 6.60 -29.47
C ALA A 111 17.51 7.57 -30.06
N LEU A 112 16.51 7.98 -29.31
CA LEU A 112 15.53 8.98 -29.74
C LEU A 112 16.14 10.36 -29.88
N SER A 113 16.96 10.81 -28.94
CA SER A 113 17.61 12.11 -29.00
C SER A 113 18.53 12.26 -30.22
N ASN A 114 19.16 11.18 -30.66
CA ASN A 114 20.01 11.18 -31.86
C ASN A 114 19.23 11.26 -33.19
N ARG A 115 17.89 11.16 -33.16
CA ARG A 115 17.02 11.32 -34.32
C ARG A 115 16.52 12.75 -34.52
N PHE A 116 16.69 13.54 -33.52
CA PHE A 116 16.31 14.94 -33.53
C PHE A 116 17.55 15.83 -33.42
#